data_6b34c85c7824b030d66e069e9eccabd3
#
_entry.id   6b34c85c7824b030d66e069e9eccabd3
#
_cell.length_a   1.000
_cell.length_b   1.000
_cell.length_c   1.000
_cell.angle_alpha   90.00
_cell.angle_beta   90.00
_cell.angle_gamma   90.00
#
_symmetry.space_group_name_H-M   'P 1'
#
loop_
_entity.id
_entity.type
_entity.pdbx_description
1 polymer ?
#
loop_
_entity_poly.entity_id
_entity_poly.type
_entity_poly.pdbx_seq_one_letter_code
_entity_poly.pdbx_strand_id
1 'polypeptide(L)'
;MNWDHFRFLLALARAESLSGAARRLGVDQTTVARRLAAAEAALGHAVFDRADGRFVPTIRGADVLNRAADMEIAVEDACYPDTPESPQGAVRVTAVPWLIQRVLVPNYDAFGTAYPGIALSLLPDSQNLSVTRREADIALRFARPDADSGALTRRVGRVDFVPCRPADRAAETLPWIAYDAAAGHLPQAVWIAAQADPAPGGLKVADLETAIAAVQAGLGRTLLPAPVAAGLPGIAADGPPVLEREIWMLIHARSRTRPSVSAVADWLISALRRGNFA
;
A
#
# COMPACT_ATOMS: atom_id res chain seq x y z
N MET A 1 33.29 4.14 -6.76
CA MET A 1 31.96 4.75 -6.57
C MET A 1 31.94 5.51 -5.26
N ASN A 2 31.42 6.74 -5.22
CA ASN A 2 31.34 7.53 -3.99
C ASN A 2 29.95 7.33 -3.36
N TRP A 3 29.88 7.17 -2.04
CA TRP A 3 28.64 7.11 -1.25
C TRP A 3 27.66 8.24 -1.56
N ASP A 4 28.15 9.47 -1.73
CA ASP A 4 27.34 10.65 -2.02
C ASP A 4 26.52 10.50 -3.33
N HIS A 5 26.95 9.67 -4.29
CA HIS A 5 26.20 9.42 -5.53
C HIS A 5 24.81 8.84 -5.26
N PHE A 6 24.65 7.95 -4.27
CA PHE A 6 23.38 7.35 -3.95
C PHE A 6 22.35 8.37 -3.45
N ARG A 7 22.80 9.37 -2.69
CA ARG A 7 21.95 10.48 -2.24
C ARG A 7 21.39 11.28 -3.42
N PHE A 8 22.21 11.51 -4.46
CA PHE A 8 21.77 12.18 -5.68
C PHE A 8 20.80 11.32 -6.49
N LEU A 9 21.05 10.02 -6.62
CA LEU A 9 20.16 9.08 -7.30
C LEU A 9 18.78 9.02 -6.61
N LEU A 10 18.74 8.92 -5.28
CA LEU A 10 17.48 8.92 -4.52
C LEU A 10 16.71 10.23 -4.67
N ALA A 11 17.41 11.38 -4.60
CA ALA A 11 16.77 12.67 -4.78
C ALA A 11 16.15 12.82 -6.18
N LEU A 12 16.84 12.30 -7.21
CA LEU A 12 16.34 12.33 -8.60
C LEU A 12 15.16 11.36 -8.79
N ALA A 13 15.22 10.16 -8.23
CA ALA A 13 14.11 9.20 -8.27
C ALA A 13 12.82 9.77 -7.66
N ARG A 14 12.95 10.49 -6.53
CA ARG A 14 11.82 11.11 -5.82
C ARG A 14 11.28 12.37 -6.51
N ALA A 15 12.12 13.07 -7.27
CA ALA A 15 11.75 14.33 -7.88
C ALA A 15 11.42 14.19 -9.38
N GLU A 16 11.77 13.08 -10.01
CA GLU A 16 11.61 12.75 -11.43
C GLU A 16 12.18 13.82 -12.39
N SER A 17 12.89 14.84 -11.85
CA SER A 17 13.45 15.94 -12.60
C SER A 17 14.75 16.49 -11.97
N LEU A 18 15.70 16.95 -12.79
CA LEU A 18 16.94 17.55 -12.30
C LEU A 18 16.69 18.79 -11.44
N SER A 19 15.72 19.63 -11.82
CA SER A 19 15.36 20.85 -11.08
C SER A 19 14.75 20.53 -9.71
N GLY A 20 13.91 19.50 -9.65
CA GLY A 20 13.32 19.02 -8.40
C GLY A 20 14.37 18.43 -7.45
N ALA A 21 15.26 17.60 -8.00
CA ALA A 21 16.37 17.03 -7.23
C ALA A 21 17.34 18.10 -6.73
N ALA A 22 17.66 19.09 -7.57
CA ALA A 22 18.53 20.22 -7.23
C ALA A 22 17.99 21.03 -6.04
N ARG A 23 16.69 21.37 -6.07
CA ARG A 23 16.01 22.04 -4.94
C ARG A 23 16.06 21.23 -3.66
N ARG A 24 15.84 19.91 -3.77
CA ARG A 24 15.85 19.00 -2.63
C ARG A 24 17.20 18.87 -1.95
N LEU A 25 18.28 18.96 -2.76
CA LEU A 25 19.67 18.80 -2.30
C LEU A 25 20.36 20.13 -1.98
N GLY A 26 19.74 21.27 -2.27
CA GLY A 26 20.36 22.59 -2.09
C GLY A 26 21.54 22.85 -3.03
N VAL A 27 21.50 22.29 -4.26
CA VAL A 27 22.56 22.44 -5.28
C VAL A 27 21.96 22.90 -6.62
N ASP A 28 22.80 23.19 -7.60
CA ASP A 28 22.35 23.50 -8.97
C ASP A 28 22.08 22.23 -9.80
N GLN A 29 21.30 22.37 -10.89
CA GLN A 29 20.94 21.27 -11.79
C GLN A 29 22.14 20.63 -12.48
N THR A 30 23.18 21.41 -12.79
CA THR A 30 24.38 20.92 -13.46
C THR A 30 25.17 20.00 -12.53
N THR A 31 25.15 20.29 -11.25
CA THR A 31 25.73 19.42 -10.21
C THR A 31 24.97 18.08 -10.14
N VAL A 32 23.64 18.10 -10.15
CA VAL A 32 22.85 16.84 -10.16
C VAL A 32 23.14 16.03 -11.42
N ALA A 33 23.13 16.66 -12.60
CA ALA A 33 23.41 15.98 -13.87
C ALA A 33 24.81 15.36 -13.90
N ARG A 34 25.82 16.09 -13.43
CA ARG A 34 27.20 15.60 -13.34
C ARG A 34 27.33 14.42 -12.35
N ARG A 35 26.64 14.47 -11.22
CA ARG A 35 26.65 13.38 -10.22
C ARG A 35 25.93 12.14 -10.74
N LEU A 36 24.82 12.31 -11.47
CA LEU A 36 24.13 11.21 -12.16
C LEU A 36 25.07 10.53 -13.15
N ALA A 37 25.67 11.28 -14.06
CA ALA A 37 26.58 10.74 -15.07
C ALA A 37 27.77 10.00 -14.42
N ALA A 38 28.34 10.54 -13.34
CA ALA A 38 29.42 9.89 -12.59
C ALA A 38 28.96 8.60 -11.88
N ALA A 39 27.74 8.58 -11.36
CA ALA A 39 27.17 7.37 -10.76
C ALA A 39 26.95 6.26 -11.79
N GLU A 40 26.33 6.58 -12.94
CA GLU A 40 26.05 5.63 -14.02
C GLU A 40 27.35 5.11 -14.65
N ALA A 41 28.33 5.98 -14.85
CA ALA A 41 29.67 5.56 -15.30
C ALA A 41 30.35 4.59 -14.33
N ALA A 42 30.22 4.82 -13.01
CA ALA A 42 30.77 3.95 -11.97
C ALA A 42 30.02 2.60 -11.84
N LEU A 43 28.74 2.58 -12.20
CA LEU A 43 27.89 1.37 -12.21
C LEU A 43 28.02 0.58 -13.51
N GLY A 44 28.47 1.23 -14.59
CA GLY A 44 28.56 0.62 -15.92
C GLY A 44 27.21 0.46 -16.63
N HIS A 45 26.15 1.08 -16.14
CA HIS A 45 24.82 1.07 -16.77
C HIS A 45 23.99 2.29 -16.36
N ALA A 46 22.98 2.64 -17.18
CA ALA A 46 22.03 3.69 -16.87
C ALA A 46 21.13 3.27 -15.68
N VAL A 47 20.92 4.21 -14.78
CA VAL A 47 19.98 4.07 -13.65
C VAL A 47 18.60 4.61 -14.04
N PHE A 48 18.55 5.61 -14.91
CA PHE A 48 17.31 6.22 -15.36
C PHE A 48 17.23 6.24 -16.89
N ASP A 49 16.00 6.05 -17.38
CA ASP A 49 15.58 6.40 -18.74
C ASP A 49 14.82 7.72 -18.72
N ARG A 50 14.68 8.35 -19.90
CA ARG A 50 13.81 9.51 -20.09
C ARG A 50 12.51 9.09 -20.77
N ALA A 51 11.40 9.27 -20.06
CA ALA A 51 10.06 9.05 -20.58
C ALA A 51 9.23 10.31 -20.29
N ASP A 52 8.61 10.89 -21.31
CA ASP A 52 7.77 12.10 -21.24
C ASP A 52 8.41 13.28 -20.48
N GLY A 53 9.73 13.48 -20.68
CA GLY A 53 10.50 14.53 -20.01
C GLY A 53 10.87 14.25 -18.55
N ARG A 54 10.50 13.09 -18.01
CA ARG A 54 10.81 12.66 -16.64
C ARG A 54 11.92 11.62 -16.61
N PHE A 55 12.57 11.51 -15.47
CA PHE A 55 13.52 10.45 -15.18
C PHE A 55 12.78 9.26 -14.54
N VAL A 56 12.72 8.14 -15.26
CA VAL A 56 12.08 6.89 -14.82
C VAL A 56 13.17 5.85 -14.59
N PRO A 57 13.17 5.15 -13.45
CA PRO A 57 14.18 4.12 -13.19
C PRO A 57 14.16 3.01 -14.23
N THR A 58 15.34 2.59 -14.72
CA THR A 58 15.48 1.35 -15.48
C THR A 58 15.28 0.13 -14.55
N ILE A 59 15.12 -1.07 -15.10
CA ILE A 59 15.01 -2.31 -14.29
C ILE A 59 16.23 -2.46 -13.37
N ARG A 60 17.45 -2.26 -13.89
CA ARG A 60 18.69 -2.29 -13.08
C ARG A 60 18.79 -1.08 -12.16
N GLY A 61 18.29 0.08 -12.59
CA GLY A 61 18.24 1.29 -11.79
C GLY A 61 17.37 1.15 -10.56
N ALA A 62 16.23 0.47 -10.69
CA ALA A 62 15.35 0.19 -9.55
C ALA A 62 16.08 -0.62 -8.45
N ASP A 63 16.87 -1.63 -8.82
CA ASP A 63 17.67 -2.40 -7.84
C ASP A 63 18.72 -1.53 -7.13
N VAL A 64 19.36 -0.61 -7.86
CA VAL A 64 20.34 0.33 -7.29
C VAL A 64 19.66 1.28 -6.32
N LEU A 65 18.50 1.84 -6.71
CA LEU A 65 17.72 2.76 -5.89
C LEU A 65 17.18 2.10 -4.62
N ASN A 66 16.74 0.85 -4.70
CA ASN A 66 16.32 0.08 -3.54
C ASN A 66 17.46 -0.11 -2.53
N ARG A 67 18.67 -0.45 -3.03
CA ARG A 67 19.86 -0.57 -2.15
C ARG A 67 20.28 0.78 -1.56
N ALA A 68 20.15 1.85 -2.34
CA ALA A 68 20.43 3.21 -1.86
C ALA A 68 19.46 3.63 -0.74
N ALA A 69 18.18 3.30 -0.87
CA ALA A 69 17.18 3.55 0.18
C ALA A 69 17.49 2.76 1.46
N ASP A 70 17.91 1.48 1.34
CA ASP A 70 18.36 0.70 2.50
C ASP A 70 19.54 1.35 3.23
N MET A 71 20.46 1.94 2.47
CA MET A 71 21.62 2.63 3.01
C MET A 71 21.20 3.93 3.73
N GLU A 72 20.25 4.70 3.18
CA GLU A 72 19.69 5.89 3.83
C GLU A 72 19.08 5.54 5.18
N ILE A 73 18.25 4.50 5.23
CA ILE A 73 17.64 3.98 6.47
C ILE A 73 18.73 3.58 7.48
N ALA A 74 19.75 2.83 7.02
CA ALA A 74 20.83 2.41 7.93
C ALA A 74 21.62 3.59 8.53
N VAL A 75 21.78 4.68 7.79
CA VAL A 75 22.40 5.91 8.30
C VAL A 75 21.47 6.62 9.29
N GLU A 76 20.17 6.70 8.98
CA GLU A 76 19.17 7.27 9.90
C GLU A 76 19.11 6.47 11.20
N ASP A 77 19.07 5.15 11.15
CA ASP A 77 19.07 4.26 12.31
C ASP A 77 20.35 4.41 13.16
N ALA A 78 21.49 4.70 12.53
CA ALA A 78 22.75 4.96 13.25
C ALA A 78 22.78 6.33 13.95
N CYS A 79 22.11 7.33 13.37
CA CYS A 79 22.00 8.68 13.94
C CYS A 79 20.95 8.76 15.05
N TYR A 80 19.89 7.97 14.93
CA TYR A 80 18.75 7.96 15.85
C TYR A 80 18.46 6.50 16.25
N PRO A 81 19.09 6.00 17.32
CA PRO A 81 18.95 4.59 17.69
C PRO A 81 17.52 4.28 18.08
N ASP A 82 16.93 3.33 17.33
CA ASP A 82 15.61 2.78 17.59
C ASP A 82 15.72 1.77 18.74
N THR A 83 15.24 2.14 19.92
CA THR A 83 15.28 1.29 21.13
C THR A 83 13.88 0.88 21.57
N PRO A 84 13.73 -0.25 22.31
CA PRO A 84 12.43 -0.66 22.85
C PRO A 84 11.75 0.39 23.73
N GLU A 85 12.54 1.16 24.47
CA GLU A 85 12.10 2.22 25.38
C GLU A 85 11.70 3.51 24.65
N SER A 86 12.28 3.72 23.47
CA SER A 86 12.02 4.90 22.64
C SER A 86 12.03 4.51 21.15
N PRO A 87 10.98 3.82 20.67
CA PRO A 87 10.88 3.45 19.27
C PRO A 87 10.80 4.69 18.38
N GLN A 88 11.67 4.76 17.37
CA GLN A 88 11.74 5.91 16.49
C GLN A 88 12.24 5.56 15.09
N GLY A 89 12.12 6.52 14.15
CA GLY A 89 12.54 6.37 12.78
C GLY A 89 11.39 6.15 11.82
N ALA A 90 11.69 6.00 10.52
CA ALA A 90 10.69 5.83 9.48
C ALA A 90 10.22 4.38 9.40
N VAL A 91 8.89 4.19 9.34
CA VAL A 91 8.26 2.88 9.07
C VAL A 91 7.27 3.03 7.93
N ARG A 92 7.37 2.18 6.91
CA ARG A 92 6.52 2.18 5.74
C ARG A 92 5.60 0.97 5.74
N VAL A 93 4.29 1.22 5.69
CA VAL A 93 3.25 0.17 5.67
C VAL A 93 2.49 0.25 4.36
N THR A 94 2.35 -0.88 3.67
CA THR A 94 1.52 -0.97 2.46
C THR A 94 0.29 -1.86 2.71
N ALA A 95 -0.85 -1.42 2.23
CA ALA A 95 -2.11 -2.15 2.29
C ALA A 95 -3.06 -1.69 1.18
N VAL A 96 -4.15 -2.42 0.96
CA VAL A 96 -5.20 -1.97 0.03
C VAL A 96 -5.81 -0.64 0.48
N PRO A 97 -6.19 0.25 -0.46
CA PRO A 97 -6.64 1.61 -0.14
C PRO A 97 -7.74 1.67 0.91
N TRP A 98 -8.80 0.88 0.78
CA TRP A 98 -9.93 0.91 1.71
C TRP A 98 -9.54 0.51 3.16
N LEU A 99 -8.59 -0.43 3.33
CA LEU A 99 -8.12 -0.82 4.66
C LEU A 99 -7.36 0.34 5.34
N ILE A 100 -6.54 1.05 4.58
CA ILE A 100 -5.86 2.26 5.05
C ILE A 100 -6.88 3.32 5.46
N GLN A 101 -7.79 3.67 4.55
CA GLN A 101 -8.70 4.81 4.73
C GLN A 101 -9.73 4.56 5.83
N ARG A 102 -10.28 3.35 5.92
CA ARG A 102 -11.42 3.05 6.80
C ARG A 102 -11.06 2.38 8.11
N VAL A 103 -9.85 1.81 8.20
CA VAL A 103 -9.42 1.10 9.40
C VAL A 103 -8.17 1.72 10.01
N LEU A 104 -7.09 1.91 9.23
CA LEU A 104 -5.83 2.35 9.82
C LEU A 104 -5.85 3.83 10.19
N VAL A 105 -6.23 4.71 9.27
CA VAL A 105 -6.25 6.16 9.51
C VAL A 105 -7.16 6.55 10.69
N PRO A 106 -8.41 6.04 10.81
CA PRO A 106 -9.26 6.36 11.97
C PRO A 106 -8.71 5.89 13.31
N ASN A 107 -7.79 4.93 13.31
CA ASN A 107 -7.16 4.39 14.53
C ASN A 107 -5.75 4.93 14.80
N TYR A 108 -5.29 5.95 14.06
CA TYR A 108 -3.91 6.44 14.13
C TYR A 108 -3.65 7.35 15.34
N ASP A 109 -4.59 8.17 15.77
CA ASP A 109 -4.38 9.24 16.75
C ASP A 109 -3.70 8.76 18.05
N ALA A 110 -4.23 7.72 18.65
CA ALA A 110 -3.66 7.14 19.87
C ALA A 110 -2.23 6.58 19.67
N PHE A 111 -1.95 6.01 18.48
CA PHE A 111 -0.62 5.53 18.13
C PHE A 111 0.35 6.68 17.93
N GLY A 112 -0.02 7.70 17.17
CA GLY A 112 0.81 8.89 16.93
C GLY A 112 1.16 9.62 18.22
N THR A 113 0.23 9.68 19.18
CA THR A 113 0.46 10.24 20.51
C THR A 113 1.42 9.38 21.34
N ALA A 114 1.28 8.05 21.29
CA ALA A 114 2.11 7.12 22.07
C ALA A 114 3.55 7.01 21.51
N TYR A 115 3.73 7.17 20.21
CA TYR A 115 5.02 6.99 19.53
C TYR A 115 5.37 8.18 18.63
N PRO A 116 5.60 9.38 19.18
CA PRO A 116 5.86 10.60 18.41
C PRO A 116 7.18 10.56 17.61
N GLY A 117 8.10 9.65 17.97
CA GLY A 117 9.36 9.44 17.26
C GLY A 117 9.24 8.59 15.99
N ILE A 118 8.06 7.94 15.73
CA ILE A 118 7.88 7.11 14.56
C ILE A 118 7.25 7.91 13.42
N ALA A 119 7.99 8.06 12.32
CA ALA A 119 7.49 8.64 11.09
C ALA A 119 6.79 7.55 10.25
N LEU A 120 5.48 7.35 10.44
CA LEU A 120 4.69 6.34 9.75
C LEU A 120 4.26 6.81 8.36
N SER A 121 4.56 6.01 7.32
CA SER A 121 4.07 6.19 5.96
C SER A 121 3.09 5.08 5.60
N LEU A 122 1.85 5.43 5.29
CA LEU A 122 0.83 4.51 4.78
C LEU A 122 0.78 4.59 3.25
N LEU A 123 1.10 3.51 2.57
CA LEU A 123 1.23 3.42 1.11
C LEU A 123 0.08 2.59 0.54
N PRO A 124 -0.94 3.23 -0.08
CA PRO A 124 -2.02 2.48 -0.71
C PRO A 124 -1.50 1.69 -1.91
N ASP A 125 -1.82 0.40 -1.95
CA ASP A 125 -1.44 -0.48 -3.04
C ASP A 125 -2.51 -1.52 -3.31
N SER A 126 -3.04 -1.51 -4.53
CA SER A 126 -4.01 -2.47 -5.04
C SER A 126 -3.39 -3.61 -5.85
N GLN A 127 -2.09 -3.52 -6.20
CA GLN A 127 -1.43 -4.44 -7.14
C GLN A 127 -0.43 -5.41 -6.49
N ASN A 128 -0.43 -5.58 -5.16
CA ASN A 128 0.55 -6.42 -4.45
C ASN A 128 2.01 -5.98 -4.67
N LEU A 129 2.31 -4.68 -4.46
CA LEU A 129 3.69 -4.20 -4.39
C LEU A 129 4.47 -5.14 -3.47
N SER A 130 5.51 -5.71 -4.02
CA SER A 130 6.27 -6.76 -3.38
C SER A 130 7.02 -6.20 -2.17
N VAL A 131 6.74 -6.72 -0.99
CA VAL A 131 7.61 -6.52 0.20
C VAL A 131 9.04 -6.94 -0.14
N THR A 132 9.21 -7.89 -1.08
CA THR A 132 10.50 -8.34 -1.59
C THR A 132 11.25 -7.28 -2.39
N ARG A 133 10.57 -6.29 -2.98
CA ARG A 133 11.19 -5.15 -3.66
C ARG A 133 11.56 -3.99 -2.73
N ARG A 134 11.49 -4.20 -1.40
CA ARG A 134 11.94 -3.25 -0.36
C ARG A 134 11.22 -1.89 -0.36
N GLU A 135 9.99 -1.85 -0.85
CA GLU A 135 9.20 -0.62 -0.91
C GLU A 135 8.46 -0.34 0.41
N ALA A 136 8.33 -1.37 1.28
CA ALA A 136 7.70 -1.25 2.59
C ALA A 136 8.34 -2.17 3.63
N ASP A 137 8.29 -1.76 4.92
CA ASP A 137 8.72 -2.56 6.08
C ASP A 137 7.68 -3.60 6.45
N ILE A 138 6.40 -3.22 6.37
CA ILE A 138 5.25 -4.06 6.67
C ILE A 138 4.25 -4.01 5.51
N ALA A 139 3.68 -5.16 5.15
CA ALA A 139 2.54 -5.21 4.24
C ALA A 139 1.36 -5.96 4.85
N LEU A 140 0.14 -5.44 4.64
CA LEU A 140 -1.10 -6.17 4.89
C LEU A 140 -1.67 -6.67 3.57
N ARG A 141 -1.95 -7.96 3.47
CA ARG A 141 -2.39 -8.63 2.23
C ARG A 141 -3.56 -9.57 2.50
N PHE A 142 -4.43 -9.74 1.49
CA PHE A 142 -5.60 -10.64 1.55
C PHE A 142 -5.36 -12.01 0.93
N ALA A 143 -4.14 -12.33 0.62
CA ALA A 143 -3.73 -13.65 0.18
C ALA A 143 -2.50 -14.09 0.97
N ARG A 144 -2.41 -15.39 1.26
CA ARG A 144 -1.20 -15.96 1.85
C ARG A 144 -0.05 -15.78 0.85
N PRO A 145 1.05 -15.16 1.25
CA PRO A 145 2.20 -15.02 0.37
C PRO A 145 2.90 -16.37 0.15
N ASP A 146 3.60 -16.46 -0.98
CA ASP A 146 4.41 -17.64 -1.29
C ASP A 146 5.50 -17.84 -0.23
N ALA A 147 5.86 -19.11 0.03
CA ALA A 147 6.82 -19.50 1.07
C ALA A 147 8.24 -18.90 0.86
N ASP A 148 8.61 -18.58 -0.38
CA ASP A 148 9.94 -18.06 -0.76
C ASP A 148 10.07 -16.52 -0.62
N SER A 149 9.10 -15.84 -0.03
CA SER A 149 9.11 -14.37 0.07
C SER A 149 10.23 -13.80 0.97
N GLY A 150 10.90 -14.63 1.80
CA GLY A 150 11.93 -14.19 2.74
C GLY A 150 11.41 -13.23 3.82
N ALA A 151 10.11 -12.97 3.88
CA ALA A 151 9.45 -12.15 4.87
C ALA A 151 8.90 -13.00 6.03
N LEU A 152 8.88 -12.42 7.23
CA LEU A 152 8.11 -13.01 8.33
C LEU A 152 6.63 -12.80 8.04
N THR A 153 5.88 -13.90 7.89
CA THR A 153 4.46 -13.87 7.58
C THR A 153 3.62 -14.35 8.76
N ARG A 154 2.55 -13.62 9.07
CA ARG A 154 1.61 -13.97 10.14
C ARG A 154 0.18 -13.64 9.69
N ARG A 155 -0.75 -14.58 9.90
CA ARG A 155 -2.17 -14.26 9.81
C ARG A 155 -2.57 -13.37 11.00
N VAL A 156 -3.16 -12.22 10.71
CA VAL A 156 -3.50 -11.19 11.72
C VAL A 156 -5.00 -10.89 11.79
N GLY A 157 -5.78 -11.49 10.88
CA GLY A 157 -7.22 -11.35 10.91
C GLY A 157 -7.88 -12.06 9.75
N ARG A 158 -9.19 -11.84 9.63
CA ARG A 158 -10.05 -12.27 8.54
C ARG A 158 -11.13 -11.23 8.30
N VAL A 159 -11.76 -11.29 7.16
CA VAL A 159 -12.88 -10.42 6.81
C VAL A 159 -13.90 -11.18 5.97
N ASP A 160 -15.14 -11.09 6.40
CA ASP A 160 -16.29 -11.58 5.67
C ASP A 160 -16.79 -10.51 4.70
N PHE A 161 -17.16 -10.92 3.50
CA PHE A 161 -17.79 -10.06 2.51
C PHE A 161 -19.27 -10.42 2.41
N VAL A 162 -20.09 -9.38 2.47
CA VAL A 162 -21.56 -9.51 2.39
C VAL A 162 -22.08 -8.80 1.16
N PRO A 163 -23.15 -9.32 0.51
CA PRO A 163 -23.90 -8.57 -0.48
C PRO A 163 -24.44 -7.26 0.12
N CYS A 164 -24.31 -6.18 -0.62
CA CYS A 164 -24.74 -4.85 -0.16
C CYS A 164 -25.48 -4.11 -1.26
N ARG A 165 -26.51 -3.36 -0.88
CA ARG A 165 -27.36 -2.54 -1.74
C ARG A 165 -27.66 -1.18 -1.10
N PRO A 166 -28.19 -0.23 -1.86
CA PRO A 166 -28.81 0.95 -1.27
C PRO A 166 -29.94 0.55 -0.30
N ALA A 167 -30.00 1.15 0.86
CA ALA A 167 -30.96 0.78 1.90
C ALA A 167 -32.44 1.00 1.50
N ASP A 168 -32.67 1.96 0.59
CA ASP A 168 -33.98 2.39 0.11
C ASP A 168 -34.47 1.65 -1.17
N ARG A 169 -33.69 0.67 -1.69
CA ARG A 169 -34.02 -0.05 -2.91
C ARG A 169 -34.03 -1.57 -2.69
N ALA A 170 -34.93 -2.26 -3.39
CA ALA A 170 -34.99 -3.71 -3.38
C ALA A 170 -33.86 -4.31 -4.23
N ALA A 171 -33.26 -5.42 -3.76
CA ALA A 171 -32.13 -6.07 -4.41
C ALA A 171 -32.44 -6.57 -5.82
N GLU A 172 -33.66 -7.10 -6.02
CA GLU A 172 -34.11 -7.72 -7.27
C GLU A 172 -34.14 -6.74 -8.44
N THR A 173 -34.24 -5.45 -8.15
CA THR A 173 -34.28 -4.39 -9.16
C THR A 173 -32.91 -3.83 -9.52
N LEU A 174 -31.85 -4.29 -8.85
CA LEU A 174 -30.52 -3.69 -8.94
C LEU A 174 -29.54 -4.65 -9.65
N PRO A 175 -28.79 -4.15 -10.66
CA PRO A 175 -27.73 -4.92 -11.27
C PRO A 175 -26.54 -5.08 -10.31
N TRP A 176 -25.73 -6.12 -10.52
CA TRP A 176 -24.44 -6.22 -9.88
C TRP A 176 -23.45 -5.24 -10.51
N ILE A 177 -22.74 -4.48 -9.68
CA ILE A 177 -21.63 -3.61 -10.11
C ILE A 177 -20.44 -4.52 -10.42
N ALA A 178 -20.08 -4.59 -11.69
CA ALA A 178 -19.00 -5.44 -12.17
C ALA A 178 -17.63 -4.80 -11.91
N TYR A 179 -16.59 -5.62 -11.85
CA TYR A 179 -15.21 -5.14 -11.84
C TYR A 179 -14.65 -5.14 -13.27
N ASP A 180 -13.70 -4.23 -13.52
CA ASP A 180 -12.98 -4.19 -14.80
C ASP A 180 -12.00 -5.37 -14.95
N ALA A 181 -11.35 -5.49 -16.11
CA ALA A 181 -10.43 -6.58 -16.40
C ALA A 181 -9.20 -6.59 -15.46
N ALA A 182 -8.72 -5.42 -15.02
CA ALA A 182 -7.56 -5.33 -14.14
C ALA A 182 -7.87 -5.86 -12.74
N ALA A 183 -9.09 -5.66 -12.25
CA ALA A 183 -9.56 -6.09 -10.93
C ALA A 183 -10.40 -7.38 -10.98
N GLY A 184 -10.67 -7.93 -12.16
CA GLY A 184 -11.53 -9.11 -12.38
C GLY A 184 -11.03 -10.40 -11.73
N HIS A 185 -9.74 -10.47 -11.38
CA HIS A 185 -9.13 -11.59 -10.67
C HIS A 185 -9.43 -11.60 -9.17
N LEU A 186 -9.94 -10.50 -8.60
CA LEU A 186 -10.27 -10.42 -7.19
C LEU A 186 -11.41 -11.37 -6.82
N PRO A 187 -11.34 -12.09 -5.68
CA PRO A 187 -12.37 -13.07 -5.30
C PRO A 187 -13.79 -12.52 -5.30
N GLN A 188 -13.99 -11.28 -4.84
CA GLN A 188 -15.31 -10.62 -4.89
C GLN A 188 -15.76 -10.33 -6.33
N ALA A 189 -14.84 -9.99 -7.24
CA ALA A 189 -15.15 -9.79 -8.65
C ALA A 189 -15.57 -11.10 -9.33
N VAL A 190 -14.86 -12.19 -9.06
CA VAL A 190 -15.17 -13.55 -9.54
C VAL A 190 -16.54 -13.99 -9.03
N TRP A 191 -16.82 -13.80 -7.75
CA TRP A 191 -18.11 -14.14 -7.18
C TRP A 191 -19.26 -13.34 -7.83
N ILE A 192 -19.11 -12.02 -7.99
CA ILE A 192 -20.10 -11.15 -8.62
C ILE A 192 -20.35 -11.60 -10.07
N ALA A 193 -19.30 -11.90 -10.84
CA ALA A 193 -19.42 -12.34 -12.22
C ALA A 193 -20.20 -13.66 -12.35
N ALA A 194 -20.20 -14.51 -11.32
CA ALA A 194 -20.95 -15.76 -11.30
C ALA A 194 -22.44 -15.57 -10.95
N GLN A 195 -22.89 -14.39 -10.49
CA GLN A 195 -24.29 -14.17 -10.06
C GLN A 195 -25.22 -13.72 -11.18
N ALA A 196 -24.73 -13.08 -12.21
CA ALA A 196 -25.54 -12.58 -13.31
C ALA A 196 -24.73 -12.39 -14.59
N ASP A 197 -25.39 -12.49 -15.73
CA ASP A 197 -24.84 -11.93 -16.96
C ASP A 197 -24.63 -10.42 -16.75
N PRO A 198 -23.42 -9.91 -16.97
CA PRO A 198 -23.18 -8.49 -16.85
C PRO A 198 -24.08 -7.76 -17.86
N ALA A 199 -24.91 -6.85 -17.36
CA ALA A 199 -25.75 -6.05 -18.24
C ALA A 199 -24.85 -5.40 -19.31
N PRO A 200 -25.15 -5.55 -20.60
CA PRO A 200 -24.36 -4.94 -21.65
C PRO A 200 -24.26 -3.42 -21.40
N GLY A 201 -23.03 -2.88 -21.25
CA GLY A 201 -22.80 -1.46 -21.01
C GLY A 201 -22.93 -0.98 -19.56
N GLY A 202 -23.03 -1.89 -18.55
CA GLY A 202 -23.08 -1.53 -17.14
C GLY A 202 -21.78 -0.90 -16.60
N LEU A 203 -21.90 -0.19 -15.46
CA LEU A 203 -20.76 0.39 -14.76
C LEU A 203 -19.78 -0.70 -14.32
N LYS A 204 -18.50 -0.50 -14.62
CA LYS A 204 -17.40 -1.31 -14.11
C LYS A 204 -16.50 -0.47 -13.22
N VAL A 205 -16.02 -1.06 -12.15
CA VAL A 205 -15.15 -0.41 -11.15
C VAL A 205 -13.81 -1.13 -11.03
N ALA A 206 -12.77 -0.40 -10.64
CA ALA A 206 -11.44 -0.97 -10.46
C ALA A 206 -11.10 -1.25 -8.98
N ASP A 207 -11.85 -0.67 -8.03
CA ASP A 207 -11.56 -0.72 -6.60
C ASP A 207 -12.83 -0.68 -5.75
N LEU A 208 -12.67 -0.98 -4.46
CA LEU A 208 -13.78 -1.07 -3.50
C LEU A 208 -14.40 0.29 -3.18
N GLU A 209 -13.61 1.37 -3.13
CA GLU A 209 -14.14 2.71 -2.81
C GLU A 209 -15.05 3.22 -3.92
N THR A 210 -14.67 2.98 -5.17
CA THR A 210 -15.52 3.26 -6.33
C THR A 210 -16.79 2.42 -6.31
N ALA A 211 -16.71 1.13 -5.92
CA ALA A 211 -17.88 0.27 -5.76
C ALA A 211 -18.81 0.78 -4.65
N ILE A 212 -18.28 1.22 -3.51
CA ILE A 212 -19.06 1.83 -2.42
C ILE A 212 -19.81 3.08 -2.93
N ALA A 213 -19.09 3.99 -3.60
CA ALA A 213 -19.68 5.20 -4.15
C ALA A 213 -20.82 4.90 -5.14
N ALA A 214 -20.65 3.87 -5.99
CA ALA A 214 -21.68 3.45 -6.93
C ALA A 214 -22.94 2.89 -6.24
N VAL A 215 -22.78 2.11 -5.15
CA VAL A 215 -23.92 1.64 -4.34
C VAL A 215 -24.63 2.82 -3.66
N GLN A 216 -23.86 3.74 -3.06
CA GLN A 216 -24.45 4.94 -2.43
C GLN A 216 -25.18 5.84 -3.42
N ALA A 217 -24.74 5.89 -4.68
CA ALA A 217 -25.43 6.59 -5.75
C ALA A 217 -26.65 5.81 -6.30
N GLY A 218 -26.95 4.62 -5.78
CA GLY A 218 -28.12 3.84 -6.20
C GLY A 218 -27.94 3.11 -7.54
N LEU A 219 -26.70 2.96 -8.03
CA LEU A 219 -26.42 2.41 -9.37
C LEU A 219 -26.44 0.88 -9.42
N GLY A 220 -26.39 0.21 -8.26
CA GLY A 220 -26.39 -1.25 -8.21
C GLY A 220 -26.06 -1.81 -6.83
N ARG A 221 -25.77 -3.10 -6.78
CA ARG A 221 -25.34 -3.83 -5.58
C ARG A 221 -23.95 -4.43 -5.76
N THR A 222 -23.23 -4.66 -4.66
CA THR A 222 -21.86 -5.20 -4.69
C THR A 222 -21.55 -6.05 -3.45
N LEU A 223 -20.36 -6.64 -3.38
CA LEU A 223 -19.83 -7.24 -2.14
C LEU A 223 -18.96 -6.25 -1.41
N LEU A 224 -19.24 -6.03 -0.11
CA LEU A 224 -18.42 -5.19 0.77
C LEU A 224 -17.93 -6.00 1.98
N PRO A 225 -16.76 -5.64 2.56
CA PRO A 225 -16.36 -6.13 3.87
C PRO A 225 -17.45 -5.82 4.89
N ALA A 226 -17.90 -6.81 5.64
CA ALA A 226 -19.02 -6.65 6.58
C ALA A 226 -18.81 -5.53 7.60
N PRO A 227 -17.61 -5.34 8.21
CA PRO A 227 -17.38 -4.21 9.11
C PRO A 227 -17.43 -2.84 8.40
N VAL A 228 -17.03 -2.78 7.14
CA VAL A 228 -17.12 -1.54 6.33
C VAL A 228 -18.58 -1.25 6.02
N ALA A 229 -19.33 -2.23 5.54
CA ALA A 229 -20.74 -2.08 5.22
C ALA A 229 -21.58 -1.59 6.41
N ALA A 230 -21.32 -2.11 7.61
CA ALA A 230 -22.00 -1.72 8.85
C ALA A 230 -21.80 -0.24 9.23
N GLY A 231 -20.69 0.36 8.81
CA GLY A 231 -20.37 1.77 9.08
C GLY A 231 -20.81 2.76 7.99
N LEU A 232 -21.41 2.28 6.89
CA LEU A 232 -21.75 3.14 5.74
C LEU A 232 -23.21 3.58 5.78
N PRO A 233 -23.50 4.89 5.83
CA PRO A 233 -24.86 5.37 5.74
C PRO A 233 -25.47 5.09 4.37
N GLY A 234 -26.76 4.75 4.35
CA GLY A 234 -27.50 4.49 3.11
C GLY A 234 -27.20 3.16 2.41
N ILE A 235 -26.40 2.30 3.03
CA ILE A 235 -26.11 0.93 2.55
C ILE A 235 -26.71 -0.07 3.53
N ALA A 236 -27.33 -1.11 2.99
CA ALA A 236 -27.85 -2.25 3.74
C ALA A 236 -27.19 -3.55 3.26
N ALA A 237 -26.86 -4.43 4.22
CA ALA A 237 -26.50 -5.81 3.89
C ALA A 237 -27.71 -6.57 3.33
N ASP A 238 -27.49 -7.40 2.35
CA ASP A 238 -28.51 -8.12 1.59
C ASP A 238 -28.24 -9.63 1.65
N GLY A 239 -28.16 -10.16 2.84
CA GLY A 239 -27.94 -11.60 3.11
C GLY A 239 -26.71 -11.88 3.99
N PRO A 240 -26.42 -13.17 4.21
CA PRO A 240 -25.25 -13.60 4.99
C PRO A 240 -23.94 -13.38 4.25
N PRO A 241 -22.79 -13.49 4.93
CA PRO A 241 -21.49 -13.51 4.28
C PRO A 241 -21.40 -14.61 3.23
N VAL A 242 -20.84 -14.28 2.07
CA VAL A 242 -20.68 -15.20 0.93
C VAL A 242 -19.23 -15.47 0.56
N LEU A 243 -18.31 -14.72 1.13
CA LEU A 243 -16.88 -14.85 0.89
C LEU A 243 -16.13 -14.45 2.16
N GLU A 244 -15.15 -15.25 2.58
CA GLU A 244 -14.21 -14.93 3.64
C GLU A 244 -12.81 -14.72 3.04
N ARG A 245 -12.05 -13.77 3.57
CA ARG A 245 -10.66 -13.56 3.19
C ARG A 245 -9.79 -13.39 4.45
N GLU A 246 -8.66 -14.08 4.47
CA GLU A 246 -7.67 -13.92 5.53
C GLU A 246 -6.85 -12.64 5.32
N ILE A 247 -6.45 -12.01 6.43
CA ILE A 247 -5.53 -10.87 6.42
C ILE A 247 -4.17 -11.35 6.94
N TRP A 248 -3.18 -11.22 6.09
CA TRP A 248 -1.79 -11.59 6.36
C TRP A 248 -0.93 -10.35 6.53
N MET A 249 -0.12 -10.33 7.57
CA MET A 249 0.93 -9.33 7.77
C MET A 249 2.27 -9.94 7.38
N LEU A 250 3.00 -9.23 6.54
CA LEU A 250 4.35 -9.56 6.09
C LEU A 250 5.29 -8.50 6.64
N ILE A 251 6.34 -8.92 7.32
CA ILE A 251 7.40 -8.03 7.81
C ILE A 251 8.69 -8.39 7.07
N HIS A 252 9.34 -7.41 6.48
CA HIS A 252 10.61 -7.62 5.79
C HIS A 252 11.67 -8.16 6.77
N ALA A 253 12.47 -9.14 6.36
CA ALA A 253 13.40 -9.84 7.24
C ALA A 253 14.39 -8.90 7.96
N ARG A 254 14.82 -7.81 7.33
CA ARG A 254 15.72 -6.81 7.93
C ARG A 254 15.03 -5.89 8.92
N SER A 255 13.73 -5.62 8.73
CA SER A 255 12.97 -4.71 9.57
C SER A 255 12.43 -5.38 10.84
N ARG A 256 12.43 -6.72 10.90
CA ARG A 256 11.81 -7.49 11.99
C ARG A 256 12.40 -7.25 13.37
N THR A 257 13.64 -6.81 13.46
CA THR A 257 14.35 -6.56 14.73
C THR A 257 14.24 -5.11 15.19
N ARG A 258 13.63 -4.23 14.40
CA ARG A 258 13.47 -2.82 14.73
C ARG A 258 12.30 -2.62 15.70
N PRO A 259 12.53 -2.00 16.88
CA PRO A 259 11.46 -1.69 17.83
C PRO A 259 10.32 -0.84 17.26
N SER A 260 10.62 0.13 16.40
CA SER A 260 9.63 0.94 15.68
C SER A 260 8.72 0.10 14.79
N VAL A 261 9.27 -0.90 14.09
CA VAL A 261 8.49 -1.83 13.25
C VAL A 261 7.62 -2.74 14.11
N SER A 262 8.12 -3.21 15.28
CA SER A 262 7.35 -3.98 16.23
C SER A 262 6.16 -3.18 16.78
N ALA A 263 6.39 -1.93 17.20
CA ALA A 263 5.34 -1.03 17.69
C ALA A 263 4.25 -0.79 16.63
N VAL A 264 4.64 -0.57 15.37
CA VAL A 264 3.69 -0.42 14.25
C VAL A 264 2.94 -1.72 13.99
N ALA A 265 3.60 -2.88 14.03
CA ALA A 265 2.95 -4.18 13.84
C ALA A 265 1.89 -4.46 14.91
N ASP A 266 2.17 -4.16 16.18
CA ASP A 266 1.22 -4.30 17.28
C ASP A 266 0.03 -3.32 17.15
N TRP A 267 0.30 -2.09 16.72
CA TRP A 267 -0.75 -1.13 16.39
C TRP A 267 -1.66 -1.62 15.26
N LEU A 268 -1.10 -2.15 14.16
CA LEU A 268 -1.87 -2.70 13.04
C LEU A 268 -2.81 -3.82 13.50
N ILE A 269 -2.32 -4.77 14.32
CA ILE A 269 -3.13 -5.84 14.88
C ILE A 269 -4.26 -5.26 15.76
N SER A 270 -3.94 -4.27 16.57
CA SER A 270 -4.90 -3.58 17.44
C SER A 270 -5.98 -2.84 16.64
N ALA A 271 -5.59 -2.15 15.56
CA ALA A 271 -6.51 -1.45 14.66
C ALA A 271 -7.46 -2.42 13.95
N LEU A 272 -6.93 -3.56 13.45
CA LEU A 272 -7.75 -4.61 12.85
C LEU A 272 -8.77 -5.19 13.83
N ARG A 273 -8.38 -5.46 15.08
CA ARG A 273 -9.31 -5.94 16.12
C ARG A 273 -10.41 -4.93 16.42
N ARG A 274 -10.08 -3.65 16.58
CA ARG A 274 -11.09 -2.59 16.79
C ARG A 274 -12.03 -2.44 15.59
N GLY A 275 -11.55 -2.69 14.39
CA GLY A 275 -12.35 -2.70 13.17
C GLY A 275 -13.18 -3.98 12.94
N ASN A 276 -13.17 -4.94 13.88
CA ASN A 276 -13.85 -6.25 13.75
C ASN A 276 -13.32 -7.11 12.58
N PHE A 277 -12.01 -7.12 12.38
CA PHE A 277 -11.30 -7.94 11.39
C PHE A 277 -10.48 -9.09 12.04
N ALA A 278 -10.76 -9.46 13.28
CA ALA A 278 -10.04 -10.50 14.02
C ALA A 278 -10.61 -11.89 13.77
#